data_8a42d64dbf71ef03b2bf7ab39298edd3
#
_entry.id   8a42d64dbf71ef03b2bf7ab39298edd3
#
_cell.length_a   1.000
_cell.length_b   1.000
_cell.length_c   1.000
_cell.angle_alpha   90.00
_cell.angle_beta   90.00
_cell.angle_gamma   90.00
#
_symmetry.space_group_name_H-M   'P 1'
#
loop_
_entity.id
_entity.type
_entity.pdbx_description
1 polymer ?
#
loop_
_entity_poly.entity_id
_entity_poly.type
_entity_poly.pdbx_seq_one_letter_code
_entity_poly.pdbx_strand_id
1 'polypeptide(L)'
;QDGLVLENLRFQTTGVDVALPKTRLQLNLASLLSGDIIVDDLSLTQPKIAIDTSVMPPSEEKETESGPMEKIHLPVSVQVKNVAITDFDMKLDQSNITFSSFQSAVSLNNESGLTLEPTTLSDVLFSTVTQTQPNPPQPEKKEPAKPVNWAQIEQTLTPAFLGNLNAVNLPFDMHIPSVLGTNWQYQSLNEKGEENQKITVPKVELQADATDHLVKLQKLDIDSSL
;
A
#
# COMPACT_ATOMS: atom_id res chain seq x y z
N GLN A 1 -27.58 -4.22 -14.77
CA GLN A 1 -26.92 -3.14 -15.54
C GLN A 1 -25.54 -3.66 -15.93
N ASP A 2 -25.25 -3.65 -17.24
CA ASP A 2 -23.94 -4.05 -17.74
C ASP A 2 -22.94 -2.95 -17.40
N GLY A 3 -21.88 -3.30 -16.65
CA GLY A 3 -20.82 -2.35 -16.31
C GLY A 3 -19.97 -1.99 -17.54
N LEU A 4 -19.29 -0.86 -17.50
CA LEU A 4 -18.29 -0.47 -18.47
C LEU A 4 -17.06 -1.39 -18.34
N VAL A 5 -16.65 -2.02 -19.41
CA VAL A 5 -15.42 -2.79 -19.49
C VAL A 5 -14.45 -2.05 -20.39
N LEU A 6 -13.28 -1.72 -19.84
CA LEU A 6 -12.18 -1.09 -20.55
C LEU A 6 -11.03 -2.10 -20.63
N GLU A 7 -10.49 -2.27 -21.83
CA GLU A 7 -9.41 -3.21 -22.08
C GLU A 7 -8.17 -2.49 -22.60
N ASN A 8 -7.00 -2.99 -22.15
CA ASN A 8 -5.69 -2.51 -22.60
C ASN A 8 -5.46 -1.01 -22.43
N LEU A 9 -5.94 -0.45 -21.31
CA LEU A 9 -5.61 0.92 -20.95
C LEU A 9 -4.13 1.01 -20.60
N ARG A 10 -3.46 2.01 -21.15
CA ARG A 10 -2.07 2.30 -20.82
C ARG A 10 -1.88 3.80 -20.64
N PHE A 11 -1.20 4.13 -19.55
CA PHE A 11 -0.75 5.48 -19.25
C PHE A 11 0.77 5.46 -19.12
N GLN A 12 1.44 6.34 -19.82
CA GLN A 12 2.90 6.41 -19.80
C GLN A 12 3.37 7.86 -19.69
N THR A 13 4.28 8.11 -18.77
CA THR A 13 4.99 9.37 -18.61
C THR A 13 6.46 9.11 -18.27
N THR A 14 7.27 10.15 -18.08
CA THR A 14 8.68 9.97 -17.73
C THR A 14 8.82 9.26 -16.40
N GLY A 15 9.39 8.06 -16.42
CA GLY A 15 9.62 7.25 -15.23
C GLY A 15 8.38 6.50 -14.70
N VAL A 16 7.19 6.62 -15.31
CA VAL A 16 5.99 5.89 -14.89
C VAL A 16 5.31 5.24 -16.08
N ASP A 17 5.05 3.95 -16.01
CA ASP A 17 4.26 3.18 -16.98
C ASP A 17 3.19 2.39 -16.22
N VAL A 18 1.93 2.63 -16.54
CA VAL A 18 0.77 1.95 -15.96
C VAL A 18 0.01 1.23 -17.05
N ALA A 19 -0.14 -0.07 -16.90
CA ALA A 19 -0.93 -0.91 -17.81
C ALA A 19 -2.08 -1.55 -17.03
N LEU A 20 -3.30 -1.36 -17.54
CA LEU A 20 -4.53 -1.93 -17.01
C LEU A 20 -5.16 -2.81 -18.10
N PRO A 21 -4.78 -4.09 -18.19
CA PRO A 21 -5.26 -4.98 -19.24
C PRO A 21 -6.78 -5.13 -19.26
N LYS A 22 -7.40 -5.19 -18.08
CA LYS A 22 -8.84 -5.26 -17.95
C LYS A 22 -9.31 -4.50 -16.72
N THR A 23 -10.19 -3.52 -16.96
CA THR A 23 -10.86 -2.73 -15.93
C THR A 23 -12.37 -2.85 -16.14
N ARG A 24 -13.07 -3.22 -15.08
CA ARG A 24 -14.54 -3.19 -15.06
C ARG A 24 -14.98 -2.12 -14.07
N LEU A 25 -15.89 -1.28 -14.51
CA LEU A 25 -16.48 -0.22 -13.71
C LEU A 25 -18.01 -0.27 -13.85
N GLN A 26 -18.70 -0.40 -12.73
CA GLN A 26 -20.15 -0.36 -12.68
C GLN A 26 -20.61 0.80 -11.82
N LEU A 27 -21.17 1.81 -12.46
CA LEU A 27 -21.69 3.01 -11.82
C LEU A 27 -23.19 2.85 -11.51
N ASN A 28 -23.62 3.28 -10.35
CA ASN A 28 -25.02 3.43 -10.03
C ASN A 28 -25.51 4.80 -10.52
N LEU A 29 -26.05 4.83 -11.74
CA LEU A 29 -26.49 6.09 -12.33
C LEU A 29 -27.66 6.74 -11.58
N ALA A 30 -28.47 5.96 -10.85
CA ALA A 30 -29.59 6.50 -10.08
C ALA A 30 -29.10 7.32 -8.88
N SER A 31 -27.96 7.01 -8.29
CA SER A 31 -27.37 7.75 -7.18
C SER A 31 -26.93 9.16 -7.56
N LEU A 32 -26.61 9.40 -8.82
CA LEU A 32 -26.25 10.74 -9.30
C LEU A 32 -27.41 11.73 -9.18
N LEU A 33 -28.66 11.24 -9.21
CA LEU A 33 -29.84 12.08 -9.03
C LEU A 33 -30.03 12.53 -7.57
N SER A 34 -29.46 11.78 -6.60
CA SER A 34 -29.46 12.16 -5.18
C SER A 34 -28.21 12.97 -4.80
N GLY A 35 -27.30 13.21 -5.72
CA GLY A 35 -26.06 13.94 -5.47
C GLY A 35 -24.94 13.06 -4.90
N ASP A 36 -25.05 11.73 -5.00
CA ASP A 36 -24.02 10.78 -4.55
C ASP A 36 -23.35 10.10 -5.73
N ILE A 37 -22.06 9.81 -5.61
CA ILE A 37 -21.32 8.98 -6.56
C ILE A 37 -21.18 7.58 -5.99
N ILE A 38 -21.96 6.63 -6.51
CA ILE A 38 -21.88 5.24 -6.07
C ILE A 38 -21.35 4.38 -7.22
N VAL A 39 -20.22 3.71 -6.94
CA VAL A 39 -19.64 2.68 -7.81
C VAL A 39 -20.01 1.34 -7.18
N ASP A 40 -20.80 0.55 -7.89
CA ASP A 40 -21.23 -0.76 -7.41
C ASP A 40 -20.09 -1.79 -7.50
N ASP A 41 -19.25 -1.71 -8.55
CA ASP A 41 -18.10 -2.59 -8.75
C ASP A 41 -16.96 -1.87 -9.48
N LEU A 42 -15.75 -1.99 -8.93
CA LEU A 42 -14.50 -1.61 -9.57
C LEU A 42 -13.55 -2.81 -9.52
N SER A 43 -13.33 -3.43 -10.66
CA SER A 43 -12.47 -4.61 -10.74
C SER A 43 -11.31 -4.37 -11.70
N LEU A 44 -10.09 -4.63 -11.24
CA LEU A 44 -8.86 -4.57 -12.01
C LEU A 44 -8.27 -5.97 -12.12
N THR A 45 -7.97 -6.42 -13.32
CA THR A 45 -7.34 -7.71 -13.55
C THR A 45 -5.97 -7.50 -14.17
N GLN A 46 -4.96 -8.04 -13.51
CA GLN A 46 -3.54 -7.99 -13.91
C GLN A 46 -3.01 -6.56 -14.13
N PRO A 47 -3.32 -5.59 -13.26
CA PRO A 47 -2.75 -4.27 -13.39
C PRO A 47 -1.24 -4.32 -13.19
N LYS A 48 -0.50 -3.58 -14.01
CA LYS A 48 0.97 -3.48 -13.94
C LYS A 48 1.38 -2.04 -13.82
N ILE A 49 2.28 -1.76 -12.88
CA ILE A 49 2.84 -0.44 -12.66
C ILE A 49 4.36 -0.58 -12.69
N ALA A 50 5.03 0.24 -13.49
CA ALA A 50 6.47 0.35 -13.46
C ALA A 50 6.86 1.80 -13.16
N ILE A 51 7.71 1.98 -12.16
CA ILE A 51 8.22 3.27 -11.72
C ILE A 51 9.74 3.20 -11.74
N ASP A 52 10.36 4.09 -12.50
CA ASP A 52 11.80 4.30 -12.57
C ASP A 52 12.12 5.71 -12.09
N THR A 53 12.58 5.82 -10.85
CA THR A 53 12.87 7.12 -10.24
C THR A 53 14.12 7.76 -10.81
N SER A 54 15.02 6.99 -11.41
CA SER A 54 16.29 7.49 -11.97
C SER A 54 16.11 8.43 -13.16
N VAL A 55 15.00 8.29 -13.89
CA VAL A 55 14.68 9.11 -15.06
C VAL A 55 13.66 10.21 -14.77
N MET A 56 13.12 10.24 -13.54
CA MET A 56 12.21 11.31 -13.15
C MET A 56 12.96 12.64 -13.02
N PRO A 57 12.35 13.76 -13.45
CA PRO A 57 12.94 15.07 -13.18
C PRO A 57 13.09 15.23 -11.66
N PRO A 58 14.19 15.87 -11.18
CA PRO A 58 14.33 16.15 -9.77
C PRO A 58 13.08 16.88 -9.30
N SER A 59 12.48 16.39 -8.23
CA SER A 59 11.36 17.09 -7.58
C SER A 59 11.87 18.47 -7.22
N GLU A 60 11.28 19.53 -7.80
CA GLU A 60 11.48 20.85 -7.24
C GLU A 60 10.96 20.75 -5.79
N GLU A 61 11.87 20.72 -4.83
CA GLU A 61 11.56 20.96 -3.44
C GLU A 61 10.98 22.38 -3.36
N LYS A 62 9.70 22.51 -3.72
CA LYS A 62 8.93 23.61 -3.16
C LYS A 62 8.93 23.31 -1.67
N GLU A 63 9.68 24.10 -0.91
CA GLU A 63 9.43 24.30 0.51
C GLU A 63 7.97 24.77 0.60
N THR A 64 7.05 23.83 0.52
CA THR A 64 5.69 24.06 0.97
C THR A 64 5.85 24.18 2.46
N GLU A 65 5.83 25.43 2.96
CA GLU A 65 5.52 25.67 4.36
C GLU A 65 4.33 24.76 4.66
N SER A 66 4.56 23.71 5.45
CA SER A 66 3.54 22.75 5.84
C SER A 66 2.63 23.42 6.88
N GLY A 67 1.83 24.35 6.38
CA GLY A 67 0.65 24.81 7.10
C GLY A 67 -0.33 23.62 7.25
N PRO A 68 -1.21 23.66 8.26
CA PRO A 68 -2.24 22.63 8.38
C PRO A 68 -3.01 22.54 7.06
N MET A 69 -3.06 21.35 6.47
CA MET A 69 -3.79 21.11 5.25
C MET A 69 -5.28 21.34 5.52
N GLU A 70 -5.90 22.27 4.79
CA GLU A 70 -7.35 22.48 4.96
C GLU A 70 -8.08 21.19 4.64
N LYS A 71 -9.04 20.82 5.50
CA LYS A 71 -9.88 19.64 5.26
C LYS A 71 -10.62 19.81 3.94
N ILE A 72 -10.53 18.81 3.09
CA ILE A 72 -11.22 18.81 1.80
C ILE A 72 -12.72 18.64 2.06
N HIS A 73 -13.51 19.65 1.64
CA HIS A 73 -14.96 19.53 1.61
C HIS A 73 -15.40 19.00 0.26
N LEU A 74 -15.98 17.80 0.29
CA LEU A 74 -16.52 17.18 -0.92
C LEU A 74 -17.92 17.72 -1.17
N PRO A 75 -18.23 18.10 -2.41
CA PRO A 75 -19.59 18.52 -2.78
C PRO A 75 -20.57 17.33 -2.82
N VAL A 76 -20.06 16.11 -2.85
CA VAL A 76 -20.81 14.86 -2.97
C VAL A 76 -20.15 13.77 -2.15
N SER A 77 -20.92 12.80 -1.67
CA SER A 77 -20.33 11.57 -1.12
C SER A 77 -19.91 10.61 -2.24
N VAL A 78 -18.84 9.87 -2.00
CA VAL A 78 -18.31 8.87 -2.92
C VAL A 78 -18.28 7.51 -2.21
N GLN A 79 -18.88 6.51 -2.80
CA GLN A 79 -18.86 5.14 -2.30
C GLN A 79 -18.46 4.17 -3.40
N VAL A 80 -17.50 3.30 -3.13
CA VAL A 80 -17.18 2.14 -3.96
C VAL A 80 -17.51 0.89 -3.17
N LYS A 81 -18.61 0.20 -3.51
CA LYS A 81 -19.12 -0.94 -2.74
C LYS A 81 -18.27 -2.20 -2.87
N ASN A 82 -17.59 -2.34 -3.99
CA ASN A 82 -16.66 -3.44 -4.21
C ASN A 82 -15.46 -2.94 -5.02
N VAL A 83 -14.28 -3.10 -4.43
CA VAL A 83 -12.99 -2.92 -5.12
C VAL A 83 -12.30 -4.27 -5.12
N ALA A 84 -12.05 -4.81 -6.30
CA ALA A 84 -11.34 -6.07 -6.48
C ALA A 84 -10.14 -5.89 -7.40
N ILE A 85 -8.95 -6.30 -6.95
CA ILE A 85 -7.74 -6.29 -7.77
C ILE A 85 -7.18 -7.71 -7.74
N THR A 86 -6.92 -8.27 -8.91
CA THR A 86 -6.33 -9.61 -9.05
C THR A 86 -5.03 -9.54 -9.83
N ASP A 87 -4.04 -10.33 -9.40
CA ASP A 87 -2.74 -10.48 -10.06
C ASP A 87 -2.01 -9.14 -10.27
N PHE A 88 -1.89 -8.36 -9.21
CA PHE A 88 -1.18 -7.07 -9.22
C PHE A 88 0.33 -7.26 -9.35
N ASP A 89 0.98 -6.40 -10.15
CA ASP A 89 2.42 -6.37 -10.31
C ASP A 89 2.91 -4.92 -10.37
N MET A 90 3.75 -4.52 -9.40
CA MET A 90 4.38 -3.20 -9.37
C MET A 90 5.88 -3.32 -9.24
N LYS A 91 6.59 -2.73 -10.18
CA LYS A 91 8.04 -2.57 -10.16
C LYS A 91 8.38 -1.13 -9.77
N LEU A 92 9.18 -0.97 -8.73
CA LEU A 92 9.73 0.30 -8.28
C LEU A 92 11.26 0.18 -8.24
N ASP A 93 11.95 0.75 -9.23
CA ASP A 93 13.40 0.64 -9.40
C ASP A 93 13.86 -0.84 -9.36
N GLN A 94 14.56 -1.20 -8.28
CA GLN A 94 15.07 -2.57 -8.04
C GLN A 94 14.17 -3.41 -7.14
N SER A 95 13.02 -2.88 -6.76
CA SER A 95 12.03 -3.57 -5.91
C SER A 95 10.81 -3.98 -6.73
N ASN A 96 10.22 -5.09 -6.37
CA ASN A 96 8.97 -5.56 -6.96
C ASN A 96 7.95 -5.92 -5.88
N ILE A 97 6.70 -5.53 -6.08
CA ILE A 97 5.58 -5.86 -5.20
C ILE A 97 4.52 -6.55 -6.04
N THR A 98 4.17 -7.77 -5.68
CA THR A 98 3.06 -8.49 -6.29
C THR A 98 2.07 -8.95 -5.24
N PHE A 99 0.82 -9.11 -5.62
CA PHE A 99 -0.18 -9.82 -4.82
C PHE A 99 -1.21 -10.49 -5.71
N SER A 100 -1.80 -11.59 -5.22
CA SER A 100 -2.79 -12.33 -5.99
C SER A 100 -4.18 -11.71 -5.92
N SER A 101 -4.56 -11.18 -4.76
CA SER A 101 -5.92 -10.68 -4.54
C SER A 101 -5.94 -9.55 -3.51
N PHE A 102 -6.67 -8.50 -3.86
CA PHE A 102 -7.09 -7.42 -2.97
C PHE A 102 -8.59 -7.25 -3.09
N GLN A 103 -9.29 -7.17 -1.97
CA GLN A 103 -10.72 -6.87 -1.91
C GLN A 103 -10.98 -5.86 -0.79
N SER A 104 -11.80 -4.88 -1.09
CA SER A 104 -12.21 -3.83 -0.15
C SER A 104 -13.51 -3.18 -0.62
N ALA A 105 -14.09 -2.34 0.22
CA ALA A 105 -15.01 -1.29 -0.18
C ALA A 105 -14.56 0.02 0.46
N VAL A 106 -14.89 1.13 -0.15
CA VAL A 106 -14.41 2.45 0.25
C VAL A 106 -15.58 3.41 0.27
N SER A 107 -15.69 4.19 1.32
CA SER A 107 -16.60 5.33 1.37
C SER A 107 -15.85 6.60 1.78
N LEU A 108 -16.20 7.71 1.18
CA LEU A 108 -15.63 9.02 1.46
C LEU A 108 -16.75 10.06 1.52
N ASN A 109 -16.92 10.69 2.65
CA ASN A 109 -17.89 11.77 2.86
C ASN A 109 -17.35 12.78 3.89
N ASN A 110 -18.03 13.93 4.02
CA ASN A 110 -17.57 14.99 4.92
C ASN A 110 -17.76 14.70 6.41
N GLU A 111 -18.62 13.75 6.77
CA GLU A 111 -18.95 13.46 8.17
C GLU A 111 -17.98 12.45 8.79
N SER A 112 -17.71 11.36 8.07
CA SER A 112 -16.88 10.25 8.54
C SER A 112 -15.50 10.19 7.89
N GLY A 113 -15.20 11.08 6.93
CA GLY A 113 -13.96 11.03 6.17
C GLY A 113 -13.90 9.82 5.25
N LEU A 114 -12.71 9.23 5.13
CA LEU A 114 -12.45 8.02 4.37
C LEU A 114 -12.62 6.79 5.27
N THR A 115 -13.53 5.92 4.91
CA THR A 115 -13.70 4.62 5.57
C THR A 115 -13.36 3.50 4.59
N LEU A 116 -12.42 2.66 4.97
CA LEU A 116 -12.19 1.37 4.32
C LEU A 116 -13.09 0.34 5.01
N GLU A 117 -13.88 -0.40 4.27
CA GLU A 117 -14.57 -1.58 4.78
C GLU A 117 -13.55 -2.71 5.03
N PRO A 118 -13.95 -3.82 5.68
CA PRO A 118 -13.02 -4.92 5.90
C PRO A 118 -12.29 -5.32 4.62
N THR A 119 -10.97 -5.18 4.66
CA THR A 119 -10.08 -5.34 3.51
C THR A 119 -9.34 -6.66 3.61
N THR A 120 -9.21 -7.38 2.51
CA THR A 120 -8.37 -8.57 2.42
C THR A 120 -7.27 -8.38 1.39
N LEU A 121 -6.07 -8.86 1.69
CA LEU A 121 -4.91 -8.79 0.81
C LEU A 121 -4.12 -10.10 0.91
N SER A 122 -4.04 -10.85 -0.19
CA SER A 122 -3.49 -12.21 -0.20
C SER A 122 -2.26 -12.35 -1.08
N ASP A 123 -1.35 -13.21 -0.65
CA ASP A 123 -0.16 -13.63 -1.39
C ASP A 123 0.73 -12.46 -1.80
N VAL A 124 1.01 -11.57 -0.84
CA VAL A 124 1.91 -10.43 -1.09
C VAL A 124 3.34 -10.92 -1.14
N LEU A 125 4.03 -10.61 -2.21
CA LEU A 125 5.47 -10.78 -2.33
C LEU A 125 6.12 -9.42 -2.54
N PHE A 126 6.93 -9.01 -1.58
CA PHE A 126 7.86 -7.89 -1.74
C PHE A 126 9.26 -8.44 -1.98
N SER A 127 9.84 -8.17 -3.13
CA SER A 127 11.20 -8.54 -3.46
C SER A 127 12.07 -7.33 -3.75
N THR A 128 13.33 -7.35 -3.32
CA THR A 128 14.30 -6.30 -3.59
C THR A 128 15.64 -6.91 -3.98
N VAL A 129 16.33 -6.25 -4.91
CA VAL A 129 17.71 -6.62 -5.27
C VAL A 129 18.68 -5.82 -4.42
N THR A 130 19.45 -6.50 -3.59
CA THR A 130 20.49 -5.87 -2.77
C THR A 130 21.79 -5.87 -3.51
N GLN A 131 22.35 -4.68 -3.80
CA GLN A 131 23.71 -4.57 -4.32
C GLN A 131 24.67 -5.01 -3.22
N THR A 132 25.48 -6.00 -3.52
CA THR A 132 26.56 -6.43 -2.63
C THR A 132 27.62 -5.32 -2.64
N GLN A 133 27.56 -4.39 -1.69
CA GLN A 133 28.73 -3.57 -1.43
C GLN A 133 29.86 -4.53 -1.01
N PRO A 134 31.06 -4.44 -1.60
CA PRO A 134 32.18 -5.23 -1.15
C PRO A 134 32.53 -4.80 0.28
N ASN A 135 32.01 -5.54 1.23
CA ASN A 135 32.44 -5.41 2.61
C ASN A 135 33.94 -5.71 2.66
N PRO A 136 34.76 -4.87 3.34
CA PRO A 136 36.10 -5.26 3.66
C PRO A 136 36.06 -6.59 4.44
N PRO A 137 36.98 -7.51 4.23
CA PRO A 137 36.93 -8.85 4.82
C PRO A 137 36.90 -8.76 6.35
N GLN A 138 35.72 -8.96 6.92
CA GLN A 138 35.60 -9.22 8.36
C GLN A 138 35.88 -10.71 8.61
N PRO A 139 36.70 -11.05 9.59
CA PRO A 139 36.95 -12.45 9.94
C PRO A 139 35.64 -13.11 10.40
N GLU A 140 35.29 -14.20 9.73
CA GLU A 140 34.15 -15.05 10.04
C GLU A 140 34.23 -15.55 11.50
N LYS A 141 33.52 -14.91 12.41
CA LYS A 141 33.05 -15.58 13.64
C LYS A 141 31.55 -15.80 13.45
N LYS A 142 31.21 -17.03 13.10
CA LYS A 142 29.81 -17.52 13.23
C LYS A 142 29.49 -17.58 14.72
N GLU A 143 29.02 -16.46 15.29
CA GLU A 143 28.29 -16.52 16.53
C GLU A 143 26.91 -17.11 16.27
N PRO A 144 26.41 -18.00 17.17
CA PRO A 144 25.05 -18.51 17.04
C PRO A 144 24.09 -17.32 17.04
N ALA A 145 23.14 -17.34 16.11
CA ALA A 145 22.15 -16.30 15.98
C ALA A 145 21.49 -16.03 17.34
N LYS A 146 21.70 -14.84 17.88
CA LYS A 146 21.04 -14.42 19.13
C LYS A 146 19.54 -14.37 18.87
N PRO A 147 18.70 -14.85 19.81
CA PRO A 147 17.26 -14.76 19.65
C PRO A 147 16.87 -13.31 19.42
N VAL A 148 16.03 -13.10 18.43
CA VAL A 148 15.54 -11.76 18.06
C VAL A 148 14.84 -11.15 19.28
N ASN A 149 15.38 -10.04 19.78
CA ASN A 149 14.77 -9.33 20.90
C ASN A 149 13.66 -8.39 20.36
N TRP A 150 12.45 -8.89 20.27
CA TRP A 150 11.30 -8.15 19.79
C TRP A 150 11.03 -6.88 20.58
N ALA A 151 11.25 -6.87 21.90
CA ALA A 151 11.09 -5.68 22.73
C ALA A 151 12.07 -4.56 22.34
N GLN A 152 13.28 -4.91 21.92
CA GLN A 152 14.26 -3.95 21.44
C GLN A 152 13.94 -3.41 20.05
N ILE A 153 13.38 -4.26 19.18
CA ILE A 153 12.88 -3.86 17.85
C ILE A 153 11.69 -2.91 18.01
N GLU A 154 10.76 -3.22 18.88
CA GLU A 154 9.61 -2.37 19.20
C GLU A 154 10.06 -1.00 19.73
N GLN A 155 11.00 -0.96 20.66
CA GLN A 155 11.58 0.29 21.19
C GLN A 155 12.31 1.12 20.13
N THR A 156 12.87 0.48 19.11
CA THR A 156 13.64 1.17 18.06
C THR A 156 12.73 1.62 16.90
N LEU A 157 11.78 0.78 16.50
CA LEU A 157 10.89 1.07 15.39
C LEU A 157 9.75 2.02 15.77
N THR A 158 9.23 1.94 17.01
CA THR A 158 8.13 2.78 17.44
C THR A 158 8.46 4.28 17.38
N PRO A 159 9.58 4.77 17.94
CA PRO A 159 9.93 6.19 17.82
C PRO A 159 10.34 6.60 16.42
N ALA A 160 11.06 5.74 15.68
CA ALA A 160 11.52 6.07 14.33
C ALA A 160 10.36 6.09 13.32
N PHE A 161 9.39 5.20 13.48
CA PHE A 161 8.25 5.10 12.59
C PHE A 161 7.13 6.06 12.98
N LEU A 162 6.79 6.15 14.27
CA LEU A 162 5.74 7.04 14.77
C LEU A 162 6.21 8.49 14.92
N GLY A 163 7.51 8.73 15.16
CA GLY A 163 8.07 10.08 15.23
C GLY A 163 7.96 10.87 13.92
N ASN A 164 7.96 10.18 12.78
CA ASN A 164 7.76 10.80 11.46
C ASN A 164 6.27 10.92 11.08
N LEU A 165 5.36 10.22 11.75
CA LEU A 165 3.92 10.31 11.49
C LEU A 165 3.29 11.58 12.06
N ASN A 166 3.95 12.27 12.97
CA ASN A 166 3.49 13.57 13.49
C ASN A 166 3.45 14.70 12.45
N ALA A 167 4.00 14.47 11.26
CA ALA A 167 4.00 15.43 10.15
C ALA A 167 2.99 15.06 9.05
N VAL A 168 2.19 14.01 9.21
CA VAL A 168 1.20 13.62 8.21
C VAL A 168 -0.05 14.46 8.43
N ASN A 169 -0.21 15.50 7.63
CA ASN A 169 -1.46 16.26 7.54
C ASN A 169 -2.40 15.50 6.59
N LEU A 170 -3.47 14.94 7.12
CA LEU A 170 -4.49 14.27 6.31
C LEU A 170 -5.58 15.26 5.94
N PRO A 171 -6.00 15.32 4.68
CA PRO A 171 -7.09 16.19 4.24
C PRO A 171 -8.47 15.73 4.73
N PHE A 172 -8.55 14.53 5.29
CA PHE A 172 -9.76 13.92 5.87
C PHE A 172 -9.37 12.87 6.91
N ASP A 173 -10.28 12.58 7.81
CA ASP A 173 -10.11 11.49 8.77
C ASP A 173 -10.18 10.14 8.03
N MET A 174 -9.47 9.12 8.52
CA MET A 174 -9.45 7.77 7.95
C MET A 174 -9.84 6.75 9.02
N HIS A 175 -10.73 5.84 8.65
CA HIS A 175 -11.13 4.72 9.48
C HIS A 175 -10.86 3.40 8.76
N ILE A 176 -10.06 2.54 9.38
CA ILE A 176 -9.63 1.25 8.85
C ILE A 176 -10.04 0.18 9.84
N PRO A 177 -11.27 -0.36 9.78
CA PRO A 177 -11.81 -1.27 10.78
C PRO A 177 -11.14 -2.64 10.77
N SER A 178 -10.67 -3.09 9.62
CA SER A 178 -9.96 -4.36 9.52
C SER A 178 -9.23 -4.48 8.19
N VAL A 179 -7.94 -4.79 8.25
CA VAL A 179 -7.17 -5.29 7.11
C VAL A 179 -6.65 -6.67 7.48
N LEU A 180 -7.03 -7.67 6.72
CA LEU A 180 -6.55 -9.04 6.84
C LEU A 180 -5.59 -9.36 5.70
N GLY A 181 -4.32 -9.52 6.04
CA GLY A 181 -3.29 -10.00 5.14
C GLY A 181 -3.04 -11.49 5.32
N THR A 182 -2.89 -12.22 4.22
CA THR A 182 -2.56 -13.65 4.25
C THR A 182 -1.38 -13.95 3.34
N ASN A 183 -0.48 -14.82 3.81
CA ASN A 183 0.69 -15.28 3.06
C ASN A 183 1.55 -14.13 2.50
N TRP A 184 2.03 -13.26 3.39
CA TRP A 184 2.94 -12.19 3.01
C TRP A 184 4.37 -12.68 3.04
N GLN A 185 5.14 -12.33 2.02
CA GLN A 185 6.52 -12.74 1.86
C GLN A 185 7.41 -11.54 1.55
N TYR A 186 8.53 -11.48 2.22
CA TYR A 186 9.65 -10.62 1.87
C TYR A 186 10.78 -11.48 1.31
N GLN A 187 11.39 -11.06 0.20
CA GLN A 187 12.50 -11.73 -0.43
C GLN A 187 13.60 -10.73 -0.80
N SER A 188 14.81 -10.96 -0.32
CA SER A 188 16.00 -10.24 -0.77
C SER A 188 16.77 -11.10 -1.76
N LEU A 189 17.07 -10.54 -2.92
CA LEU A 189 17.83 -11.19 -3.98
C LEU A 189 19.23 -10.53 -4.11
N ASN A 190 20.22 -11.30 -4.51
CA ASN A 190 21.50 -10.73 -4.92
C ASN A 190 21.44 -10.23 -6.38
N GLU A 191 22.51 -9.61 -6.88
CA GLU A 191 22.59 -9.10 -8.25
C GLU A 191 22.43 -10.19 -9.32
N LYS A 192 22.63 -11.48 -8.96
CA LYS A 192 22.43 -12.62 -9.84
C LYS A 192 21.01 -13.16 -9.82
N GLY A 193 20.14 -12.59 -8.98
CA GLY A 193 18.77 -13.05 -8.80
C GLY A 193 18.64 -14.26 -7.86
N GLU A 194 19.70 -14.63 -7.13
CA GLU A 194 19.66 -15.72 -6.14
C GLU A 194 19.09 -15.18 -4.81
N GLU A 195 18.33 -16.01 -4.13
CA GLU A 195 17.69 -15.66 -2.86
C GLU A 195 18.74 -15.56 -1.73
N ASN A 196 18.87 -14.39 -1.10
CA ASN A 196 19.69 -14.18 0.07
C ASN A 196 18.90 -14.40 1.36
N GLN A 197 17.67 -13.94 1.39
CA GLN A 197 16.81 -13.99 2.57
C GLN A 197 15.36 -14.08 2.15
N LYS A 198 14.61 -14.90 2.88
CA LYS A 198 13.16 -15.00 2.75
C LYS A 198 12.51 -14.97 4.12
N ILE A 199 11.49 -14.13 4.27
CA ILE A 199 10.65 -14.06 5.46
C ILE A 199 9.23 -14.30 5.02
N THR A 200 8.51 -15.18 5.69
CA THR A 200 7.10 -15.44 5.43
C THR A 200 6.28 -15.10 6.66
N VAL A 201 5.22 -14.34 6.44
CA VAL A 201 4.23 -13.97 7.46
C VAL A 201 2.88 -14.53 7.03
N PRO A 202 2.42 -15.63 7.65
CA PRO A 202 1.19 -16.31 7.26
C PRO A 202 -0.05 -15.43 7.39
N LYS A 203 -0.10 -14.60 8.43
CA LYS A 203 -1.24 -13.73 8.70
C LYS A 203 -0.81 -12.40 9.30
N VAL A 204 -1.42 -11.33 8.82
CA VAL A 204 -1.35 -9.98 9.40
C VAL A 204 -2.76 -9.46 9.58
N GLU A 205 -3.07 -8.92 10.74
CA GLU A 205 -4.34 -8.24 10.98
C GLU A 205 -4.09 -6.85 11.55
N LEU A 206 -4.64 -5.84 10.90
CA LEU A 206 -4.46 -4.44 11.24
C LEU A 206 -5.81 -3.74 11.42
N GLN A 207 -5.91 -2.91 12.45
CA GLN A 207 -7.00 -1.95 12.64
C GLN A 207 -6.42 -0.60 13.04
N ALA A 208 -6.82 0.45 12.38
CA ALA A 208 -6.29 1.78 12.64
C ALA A 208 -7.32 2.87 12.36
N ASP A 209 -7.18 3.96 13.09
CA ASP A 209 -7.82 5.24 12.80
C ASP A 209 -6.73 6.28 12.59
N ALA A 210 -6.94 7.19 11.66
CA ALA A 210 -6.08 8.32 11.46
C ALA A 210 -6.93 9.60 11.36
N THR A 211 -6.52 10.60 12.10
CA THR A 211 -7.11 11.94 12.03
C THR A 211 -6.01 12.91 11.60
N ASP A 212 -6.35 14.18 11.46
CA ASP A 212 -5.45 15.25 11.01
C ASP A 212 -4.05 15.22 11.64
N HIS A 213 -3.93 14.83 12.91
CA HIS A 213 -2.65 14.85 13.65
C HIS A 213 -2.36 13.55 14.40
N LEU A 214 -3.22 12.57 14.34
CA LEU A 214 -3.10 11.36 15.16
C LEU A 214 -3.38 10.11 14.34
N VAL A 215 -2.42 9.20 14.35
CA VAL A 215 -2.63 7.80 13.88
C VAL A 215 -2.73 6.92 15.11
N LYS A 216 -3.88 6.28 15.29
CA LYS A 216 -4.15 5.34 16.37
C LYS A 216 -4.19 3.94 15.82
N LEU A 217 -3.17 3.16 16.10
CA LEU A 217 -3.17 1.73 15.85
C LEU A 217 -3.99 1.03 16.93
N GLN A 218 -5.13 0.45 16.57
CA GLN A 218 -6.02 -0.23 17.50
C GLN A 218 -5.66 -1.70 17.65
N LYS A 219 -5.22 -2.33 16.56
CA LYS A 219 -4.78 -3.72 16.52
C LYS A 219 -3.67 -3.89 15.50
N LEU A 220 -2.64 -4.62 15.89
CA LEU A 220 -1.65 -5.21 14.99
C LEU A 220 -1.35 -6.62 15.50
N ASP A 221 -1.75 -7.61 14.76
CA ASP A 221 -1.50 -9.02 15.04
C ASP A 221 -0.73 -9.62 13.87
N ILE A 222 0.43 -10.16 14.14
CA ILE A 222 1.33 -10.74 13.16
C ILE A 222 1.62 -12.17 13.58
N ASP A 223 1.08 -13.12 12.84
CA ASP A 223 1.43 -14.53 13.01
C ASP A 223 2.70 -14.80 12.19
N SER A 224 3.82 -14.97 12.90
CA SER A 224 5.11 -15.31 12.30
C SER A 224 5.45 -16.74 12.67
N SER A 225 5.27 -17.68 11.76
CA SER A 225 5.90 -18.99 11.88
C SER A 225 7.39 -18.85 11.52
N LEU A 226 8.23 -18.72 12.53
CA LEU A 226 9.68 -18.89 12.40
C LEU A 226 10.03 -20.37 12.46
#